data_665b8638ec4d49f719ab26a923908c7f
#
_entry.id   665b8638ec4d49f719ab26a923908c7f
#
_cell.length_a   1.000
_cell.length_b   1.000
_cell.length_c   1.000
_cell.angle_alpha   90.00
_cell.angle_beta   90.00
_cell.angle_gamma   90.00
#
_symmetry.space_group_name_H-M   'P 1'
#
loop_
_entity.id
_entity.type
_entity.pdbx_description
1 polymer ?
#
loop_
_entity_poly.entity_id
_entity_poly.type
_entity_poly.pdbx_seq_one_letter_code
_entity_poly.pdbx_strand_id
1 'polypeptide(L)'
;MSTQTPRLSVLDLVPVRSGQSSTQAVRASLDLVRLADRLGFERYWFAEHHNMPAVAASTPPVMIAAAASVTDRIRVGSGGVMLPNHAPLVVAEQFAALEAIAPGRVDLGLGRAPGSDPVVTQLLRITGPTADVDRFPQHVTDILALMSPQGATLRLTSGQVYDVHATPAADGTPTVWLLGSSDYSARLAAELGLPYVFANHFSGQGVDEILALYREGYRPSEAFPEPRTFLTLNAVVAATGAEARAGARPRAGRVARR
;
A
#
# COMPACT_ATOMS: atom_id res chain seq x y z
N MET A 1 -3.23 31.76 10.60
CA MET A 1 -3.22 30.45 9.92
C MET A 1 -1.78 29.97 9.90
N SER A 2 -1.47 28.88 10.59
CA SER A 2 -0.10 28.33 10.58
C SER A 2 0.21 27.82 9.18
N THR A 3 1.24 28.38 8.53
CA THR A 3 1.76 27.94 7.24
C THR A 3 2.60 26.66 7.41
N GLN A 4 1.98 25.59 7.93
CA GLN A 4 2.68 24.31 7.95
C GLN A 4 2.91 23.84 6.52
N THR A 5 4.17 23.70 6.14
CA THR A 5 4.53 23.11 4.85
C THR A 5 3.95 21.70 4.78
N PRO A 6 3.21 21.35 3.71
CA PRO A 6 2.62 20.03 3.59
C PRO A 6 3.72 18.95 3.58
N ARG A 7 3.50 17.87 4.32
CA ARG A 7 4.37 16.71 4.29
C ARG A 7 4.17 15.97 2.98
N LEU A 8 5.25 15.69 2.27
CA LEU A 8 5.22 15.04 0.97
C LEU A 8 5.57 13.56 1.11
N SER A 9 4.92 12.73 0.30
CA SER A 9 5.20 11.30 0.18
C SER A 9 5.15 10.90 -1.30
N VAL A 10 5.75 9.78 -1.64
CA VAL A 10 5.75 9.24 -3.00
C VAL A 10 4.96 7.93 -3.03
N LEU A 11 4.10 7.77 -4.03
CA LEU A 11 3.54 6.49 -4.45
C LEU A 11 4.14 6.15 -5.82
N ASP A 12 4.91 5.07 -5.86
CA ASP A 12 5.66 4.65 -7.03
C ASP A 12 5.08 3.35 -7.63
N LEU A 13 4.75 3.40 -8.90
CA LEU A 13 4.35 2.26 -9.70
C LEU A 13 5.54 1.62 -10.42
N VAL A 14 6.76 2.15 -10.25
CA VAL A 14 7.96 1.77 -11.00
C VAL A 14 7.69 1.76 -12.52
N PRO A 15 7.34 2.93 -13.10
CA PRO A 15 6.90 2.98 -14.49
C PRO A 15 8.03 2.63 -15.46
N VAL A 16 7.76 1.71 -16.37
CA VAL A 16 8.67 1.35 -17.47
C VAL A 16 8.34 2.23 -18.68
N ARG A 17 9.21 3.18 -18.97
CA ARG A 17 9.03 4.13 -20.06
C ARG A 17 9.41 3.50 -21.41
N SER A 18 8.94 4.09 -22.51
CA SER A 18 9.34 3.67 -23.86
C SER A 18 10.86 3.71 -24.00
N GLY A 19 11.46 2.61 -24.47
CA GLY A 19 12.91 2.46 -24.61
C GLY A 19 13.66 2.17 -23.30
N GLN A 20 12.95 2.01 -22.18
CA GLN A 20 13.54 1.66 -20.89
C GLN A 20 13.29 0.18 -20.58
N SER A 21 14.29 -0.51 -20.05
CA SER A 21 14.12 -1.86 -19.50
C SER A 21 13.54 -1.81 -18.08
N SER A 22 12.90 -2.90 -17.63
CA SER A 22 12.44 -3.03 -16.24
C SER A 22 13.60 -2.89 -15.24
N THR A 23 14.80 -3.38 -15.58
CA THR A 23 16.00 -3.19 -14.75
C THR A 23 16.35 -1.70 -14.56
N GLN A 24 16.28 -0.94 -15.64
CA GLN A 24 16.52 0.51 -15.57
C GLN A 24 15.42 1.24 -14.78
N ALA A 25 14.16 0.82 -14.92
CA ALA A 25 13.05 1.38 -14.16
C ALA A 25 13.21 1.14 -12.64
N VAL A 26 13.53 -0.09 -12.23
CA VAL A 26 13.79 -0.44 -10.83
C VAL A 26 14.97 0.36 -10.26
N ARG A 27 16.09 0.48 -10.98
CA ARG A 27 17.24 1.29 -10.54
C ARG A 27 16.86 2.76 -10.38
N ALA A 28 16.15 3.34 -11.35
CA ALA A 28 15.68 4.72 -11.28
C ALA A 28 14.75 4.96 -10.09
N SER A 29 13.91 4.00 -9.77
CA SER A 29 13.04 4.04 -8.58
C SER A 29 13.86 4.03 -7.28
N LEU A 30 14.87 3.18 -7.16
CA LEU A 30 15.75 3.17 -5.98
C LEU A 30 16.58 4.45 -5.85
N ASP A 31 16.99 5.07 -6.95
CA ASP A 31 17.64 6.38 -6.93
C ASP A 31 16.69 7.48 -6.46
N LEU A 32 15.41 7.41 -6.88
CA LEU A 32 14.36 8.32 -6.44
C LEU A 32 14.06 8.15 -4.93
N VAL A 33 14.04 6.91 -4.42
CA VAL A 33 13.89 6.62 -2.98
C VAL A 33 15.01 7.33 -2.18
N ARG A 34 16.29 7.17 -2.60
CA ARG A 34 17.43 7.82 -1.94
C ARG A 34 17.30 9.34 -1.96
N LEU A 35 16.85 9.90 -3.09
CA LEU A 35 16.63 11.34 -3.22
C LEU A 35 15.50 11.81 -2.29
N ALA A 36 14.37 11.09 -2.24
CA ALA A 36 13.24 11.42 -1.39
C ALA A 36 13.63 11.39 0.10
N ASP A 37 14.44 10.41 0.52
CA ASP A 37 14.98 10.34 1.88
C ASP A 37 15.85 11.55 2.22
N ARG A 38 16.79 11.93 1.33
CA ARG A 38 17.63 13.10 1.53
C ARG A 38 16.86 14.41 1.59
N LEU A 39 15.78 14.53 0.80
CA LEU A 39 14.93 15.72 0.75
C LEU A 39 13.91 15.80 1.89
N GLY A 40 13.84 14.79 2.77
CA GLY A 40 12.95 14.78 3.93
C GLY A 40 11.50 14.47 3.60
N PHE A 41 11.24 13.71 2.53
CA PHE A 41 9.93 13.15 2.28
C PHE A 41 9.56 12.20 3.43
N GLU A 42 8.26 12.13 3.73
CA GLU A 42 7.78 11.34 4.88
C GLU A 42 7.71 9.86 4.57
N ARG A 43 7.19 9.50 3.37
CA ARG A 43 6.94 8.11 2.94
C ARG A 43 7.34 7.89 1.50
N TYR A 44 7.71 6.65 1.21
CA TYR A 44 7.83 6.13 -0.14
C TYR A 44 7.15 4.76 -0.22
N TRP A 45 6.07 4.68 -0.97
CA TRP A 45 5.27 3.48 -1.10
C TRP A 45 5.33 2.92 -2.51
N PHE A 46 5.35 1.60 -2.61
CA PHE A 46 5.28 0.87 -3.87
C PHE A 46 3.87 0.32 -4.06
N ALA A 47 3.32 0.48 -5.28
CA ALA A 47 2.07 -0.14 -5.68
C ALA A 47 2.27 -1.63 -5.99
N GLU A 48 1.17 -2.37 -6.15
CA GLU A 48 1.16 -3.74 -6.67
C GLU A 48 0.29 -3.81 -7.93
N HIS A 49 0.89 -4.22 -9.05
CA HIS A 49 0.19 -4.49 -10.29
C HIS A 49 0.84 -5.67 -10.99
N HIS A 50 0.02 -6.55 -11.59
CA HIS A 50 0.50 -7.76 -12.25
C HIS A 50 0.18 -7.74 -13.74
N ASN A 51 1.05 -8.38 -14.55
CA ASN A 51 0.90 -8.53 -15.99
C ASN A 51 0.74 -7.19 -16.75
N MET A 52 1.39 -6.14 -16.27
CA MET A 52 1.38 -4.82 -16.90
C MET A 52 2.80 -4.45 -17.38
N PRO A 53 3.10 -4.55 -18.70
CA PRO A 53 4.44 -4.27 -19.21
C PRO A 53 4.98 -2.86 -18.92
N ALA A 54 4.08 -1.90 -18.67
CA ALA A 54 4.43 -0.52 -18.34
C ALA A 54 4.74 -0.28 -16.85
N VAL A 55 4.64 -1.32 -16.00
CA VAL A 55 4.78 -1.23 -14.54
C VAL A 55 5.66 -2.37 -14.05
N ALA A 56 6.72 -2.05 -13.31
CA ALA A 56 7.61 -3.06 -12.73
C ALA A 56 7.36 -3.31 -11.22
N ALA A 57 6.32 -2.71 -10.65
CA ALA A 57 5.93 -2.90 -9.25
C ALA A 57 4.91 -4.04 -9.12
N SER A 58 5.38 -5.28 -9.05
CA SER A 58 4.53 -6.47 -8.87
C SER A 58 4.66 -7.13 -7.50
N THR A 59 5.73 -6.83 -6.77
CA THR A 59 6.07 -7.45 -5.48
C THR A 59 6.51 -6.39 -4.49
N PRO A 60 5.57 -5.64 -3.87
CA PRO A 60 5.90 -4.57 -2.94
C PRO A 60 6.90 -4.98 -1.86
N PRO A 61 6.80 -6.14 -1.18
CA PRO A 61 7.74 -6.49 -0.12
C PRO A 61 9.21 -6.54 -0.58
N VAL A 62 9.46 -7.02 -1.81
CA VAL A 62 10.83 -7.05 -2.38
C VAL A 62 11.36 -5.65 -2.64
N MET A 63 10.53 -4.77 -3.21
CA MET A 63 10.89 -3.38 -3.47
C MET A 63 11.10 -2.58 -2.19
N ILE A 64 10.26 -2.83 -1.18
CA ILE A 64 10.37 -2.20 0.15
C ILE A 64 11.67 -2.62 0.83
N ALA A 65 12.05 -3.90 0.82
CA ALA A 65 13.30 -4.38 1.38
C ALA A 65 14.52 -3.70 0.72
N ALA A 66 14.51 -3.60 -0.63
CA ALA A 66 15.55 -2.90 -1.37
C ALA A 66 15.61 -1.40 -1.03
N ALA A 67 14.46 -0.74 -0.89
CA ALA A 67 14.39 0.67 -0.50
C ALA A 67 14.85 0.89 0.94
N ALA A 68 14.43 0.03 1.87
CA ALA A 68 14.82 0.08 3.27
C ALA A 68 16.35 -0.03 3.46
N SER A 69 17.01 -0.87 2.66
CA SER A 69 18.46 -1.09 2.73
C SER A 69 19.31 0.07 2.20
N VAL A 70 18.70 1.04 1.52
CA VAL A 70 19.41 2.19 0.91
C VAL A 70 18.95 3.54 1.46
N THR A 71 18.17 3.54 2.54
CA THR A 71 17.61 4.74 3.19
C THR A 71 17.67 4.61 4.71
N ASP A 72 17.70 5.76 5.40
CA ASP A 72 17.86 5.79 6.86
C ASP A 72 16.65 6.33 7.62
N ARG A 73 15.83 7.20 7.02
CA ARG A 73 14.78 7.97 7.72
C ARG A 73 13.39 7.81 7.14
N ILE A 74 13.28 7.80 5.81
CA ILE A 74 12.00 7.75 5.12
C ILE A 74 11.26 6.46 5.48
N ARG A 75 9.95 6.57 5.72
CA ARG A 75 9.11 5.40 5.89
C ARG A 75 8.92 4.72 4.54
N VAL A 76 9.03 3.42 4.51
CA VAL A 76 8.86 2.61 3.30
C VAL A 76 7.64 1.71 3.44
N GLY A 77 6.92 1.47 2.36
CA GLY A 77 5.70 0.68 2.48
C GLY A 77 5.03 0.34 1.17
N SER A 78 3.87 -0.28 1.28
CA SER A 78 3.00 -0.62 0.15
C SER A 78 1.85 0.36 -0.01
N GLY A 79 1.53 0.69 -1.25
CA GLY A 79 0.41 1.55 -1.56
C GLY A 79 -0.47 1.01 -2.70
N GLY A 80 -0.99 -0.25 -2.53
CA GLY A 80 -0.97 -1.21 -1.42
C GLY A 80 -0.73 -2.64 -1.89
N VAL A 81 -0.60 -3.53 -0.92
CA VAL A 81 -0.73 -4.96 -1.17
C VAL A 81 -2.17 -5.25 -1.56
N MET A 82 -2.36 -5.94 -2.66
CA MET A 82 -3.68 -6.38 -3.12
C MET A 82 -4.10 -7.64 -2.38
N LEU A 83 -4.52 -7.46 -1.13
CA LEU A 83 -4.73 -8.53 -0.15
C LEU A 83 -5.57 -9.71 -0.63
N PRO A 84 -6.62 -9.53 -1.47
CA PRO A 84 -7.35 -10.68 -2.00
C PRO A 84 -6.52 -11.69 -2.82
N ASN A 85 -5.32 -11.34 -3.23
CA ASN A 85 -4.41 -12.22 -3.96
C ASN A 85 -3.44 -12.98 -3.05
N HIS A 86 -3.44 -12.73 -1.75
CA HIS A 86 -2.42 -13.20 -0.81
C HIS A 86 -3.03 -13.91 0.40
N ALA A 87 -2.29 -14.88 0.95
CA ALA A 87 -2.62 -15.45 2.25
C ALA A 87 -2.23 -14.46 3.37
N PRO A 88 -3.14 -14.15 4.33
CA PRO A 88 -2.87 -13.19 5.41
C PRO A 88 -1.58 -13.48 6.20
N LEU A 89 -1.30 -14.75 6.52
CA LEU A 89 -0.08 -15.14 7.22
C LEU A 89 1.19 -14.75 6.43
N VAL A 90 1.20 -15.01 5.12
CA VAL A 90 2.35 -14.69 4.28
C VAL A 90 2.60 -13.18 4.25
N VAL A 91 1.54 -12.37 4.13
CA VAL A 91 1.65 -10.89 4.18
C VAL A 91 2.15 -10.44 5.55
N ALA A 92 1.60 -10.97 6.62
CA ALA A 92 2.02 -10.64 7.99
C ALA A 92 3.51 -10.95 8.21
N GLU A 93 4.00 -12.12 7.78
CA GLU A 93 5.41 -12.52 7.90
C GLU A 93 6.34 -11.68 7.03
N GLN A 94 5.95 -11.36 5.79
CA GLN A 94 6.70 -10.46 4.93
C GLN A 94 6.90 -9.09 5.57
N PHE A 95 5.85 -8.53 6.16
CA PHE A 95 5.91 -7.21 6.78
C PHE A 95 6.56 -7.24 8.17
N ALA A 96 6.47 -8.33 8.91
CA ALA A 96 7.27 -8.57 10.12
C ALA A 96 8.77 -8.61 9.80
N ALA A 97 9.15 -9.29 8.70
CA ALA A 97 10.54 -9.29 8.24
C ALA A 97 11.01 -7.90 7.81
N LEU A 98 10.18 -7.13 7.13
CA LEU A 98 10.48 -5.74 6.76
C LEU A 98 10.66 -4.84 7.99
N GLU A 99 9.82 -5.01 9.01
CA GLU A 99 9.94 -4.26 10.27
C GLU A 99 11.25 -4.61 10.99
N ALA A 100 11.68 -5.87 10.95
CA ALA A 100 12.97 -6.28 11.49
C ALA A 100 14.18 -5.69 10.70
N ILE A 101 14.01 -5.46 9.37
CA ILE A 101 15.03 -4.80 8.54
C ILE A 101 15.05 -3.29 8.77
N ALA A 102 13.89 -2.65 8.93
CA ALA A 102 13.76 -1.20 9.07
C ALA A 102 12.80 -0.82 10.22
N PRO A 103 13.23 -1.03 11.48
CA PRO A 103 12.37 -0.85 12.65
C PRO A 103 11.73 0.54 12.72
N GLY A 104 10.42 0.59 12.94
CA GLY A 104 9.64 1.82 13.06
C GLY A 104 9.40 2.59 11.74
N ARG A 105 9.90 2.07 10.60
CA ARG A 105 9.79 2.76 9.29
C ARG A 105 8.87 2.06 8.29
N VAL A 106 8.18 0.99 8.66
CA VAL A 106 7.39 0.20 7.72
C VAL A 106 5.91 0.56 7.78
N ASP A 107 5.31 0.77 6.60
CA ASP A 107 3.87 0.94 6.40
C ASP A 107 3.31 -0.22 5.56
N LEU A 108 2.25 -0.87 6.05
CA LEU A 108 1.50 -1.88 5.32
C LEU A 108 0.19 -1.30 4.82
N GLY A 109 0.18 -0.81 3.59
CA GLY A 109 -1.05 -0.39 2.93
C GLY A 109 -1.75 -1.59 2.28
N LEU A 110 -3.03 -1.79 2.58
CA LEU A 110 -3.86 -2.90 2.11
C LEU A 110 -4.96 -2.39 1.20
N GLY A 111 -5.06 -2.97 0.00
CA GLY A 111 -6.12 -2.72 -0.98
C GLY A 111 -7.03 -3.93 -1.18
N ARG A 112 -8.33 -3.66 -1.41
CA ARG A 112 -9.33 -4.70 -1.70
C ARG A 112 -9.37 -5.12 -3.16
N ALA A 113 -8.97 -4.22 -4.06
CA ALA A 113 -8.99 -4.50 -5.50
C ALA A 113 -7.98 -5.60 -5.87
N PRO A 114 -8.31 -6.52 -6.80
CA PRO A 114 -7.39 -7.58 -7.21
C PRO A 114 -6.20 -7.08 -8.06
N GLY A 115 -6.24 -5.87 -8.60
CA GLY A 115 -5.14 -5.20 -9.33
C GLY A 115 -4.64 -5.89 -10.59
N SER A 116 -5.42 -6.81 -11.12
CA SER A 116 -5.10 -7.60 -12.29
C SER A 116 -6.37 -8.01 -13.05
N ASP A 117 -6.21 -8.50 -14.27
CA ASP A 117 -7.31 -9.11 -15.03
C ASP A 117 -7.73 -10.47 -14.43
N PRO A 118 -8.92 -10.99 -14.78
CA PRO A 118 -9.44 -12.23 -14.22
C PRO A 118 -8.53 -13.46 -14.43
N VAL A 119 -7.78 -13.53 -15.54
CA VAL A 119 -6.88 -14.65 -15.82
C VAL A 119 -5.68 -14.61 -14.87
N VAL A 120 -5.06 -13.45 -14.72
CA VAL A 120 -3.94 -13.27 -13.79
C VAL A 120 -4.39 -13.47 -12.35
N THR A 121 -5.59 -13.01 -12.01
CA THR A 121 -6.19 -13.25 -10.70
C THR A 121 -6.30 -14.75 -10.37
N GLN A 122 -6.68 -15.60 -11.35
CA GLN A 122 -6.71 -17.05 -11.17
C GLN A 122 -5.32 -17.65 -10.92
N LEU A 123 -4.28 -17.11 -11.60
CA LEU A 123 -2.91 -17.59 -11.43
C LEU A 123 -2.31 -17.19 -10.07
N LEU A 124 -2.74 -16.05 -9.51
CA LEU A 124 -2.31 -15.58 -8.20
C LEU A 124 -2.98 -16.31 -7.04
N ARG A 125 -4.12 -16.95 -7.28
CA ARG A 125 -4.94 -17.59 -6.24
C ARG A 125 -4.87 -19.10 -6.34
N ILE A 126 -4.39 -19.71 -5.27
CA ILE A 126 -4.33 -21.18 -5.16
C ILE A 126 -5.74 -21.77 -4.92
N THR A 127 -6.67 -21.02 -4.35
CA THR A 127 -8.00 -21.48 -3.91
C THR A 127 -9.12 -21.29 -4.96
N GLY A 128 -8.78 -20.83 -6.18
CA GLY A 128 -9.76 -20.69 -7.26
C GLY A 128 -10.23 -19.26 -7.55
N PRO A 129 -11.18 -19.07 -8.48
CA PRO A 129 -11.52 -17.79 -9.09
C PRO A 129 -12.36 -16.86 -8.20
N THR A 130 -12.95 -17.36 -7.14
CA THR A 130 -13.70 -16.53 -6.20
C THR A 130 -12.73 -15.71 -5.38
N ALA A 131 -12.78 -14.41 -5.65
CA ALA A 131 -12.01 -13.48 -4.90
C ALA A 131 -12.34 -13.58 -3.42
N ASP A 132 -11.33 -13.72 -2.60
CA ASP A 132 -11.45 -13.45 -1.17
C ASP A 132 -11.74 -11.95 -0.90
N VAL A 133 -12.33 -11.26 -1.88
CA VAL A 133 -12.76 -9.86 -1.76
C VAL A 133 -13.79 -9.70 -0.65
N ASP A 134 -14.70 -10.67 -0.50
CA ASP A 134 -15.71 -10.66 0.54
C ASP A 134 -15.12 -10.99 1.93
N ARG A 135 -13.96 -11.66 1.94
CA ARG A 135 -13.20 -11.96 3.17
C ARG A 135 -12.19 -10.87 3.53
N PHE A 136 -12.12 -9.81 2.75
CA PHE A 136 -11.17 -8.73 2.98
C PHE A 136 -11.18 -8.18 4.42
N PRO A 137 -12.35 -7.91 5.06
CA PRO A 137 -12.38 -7.46 6.45
C PRO A 137 -11.77 -8.47 7.42
N GLN A 138 -12.07 -9.77 7.22
CA GLN A 138 -11.51 -10.84 8.05
C GLN A 138 -9.98 -10.93 7.85
N HIS A 139 -9.51 -10.90 6.61
CA HIS A 139 -8.07 -10.95 6.31
C HIS A 139 -7.31 -9.75 6.89
N VAL A 140 -7.92 -8.57 6.95
CA VAL A 140 -7.32 -7.41 7.63
C VAL A 140 -7.20 -7.68 9.14
N THR A 141 -8.24 -8.18 9.78
CA THR A 141 -8.22 -8.51 11.21
C THR A 141 -7.25 -9.66 11.53
N ASP A 142 -7.16 -10.66 10.64
CA ASP A 142 -6.18 -11.74 10.76
C ASP A 142 -4.74 -11.21 10.75
N ILE A 143 -4.42 -10.30 9.80
CA ILE A 143 -3.09 -9.67 9.72
C ILE A 143 -2.78 -8.88 11.00
N LEU A 144 -3.73 -8.08 11.49
CA LEU A 144 -3.55 -7.32 12.72
C LEU A 144 -3.27 -8.24 13.92
N ALA A 145 -4.02 -9.33 14.03
CA ALA A 145 -3.82 -10.32 15.10
C ALA A 145 -2.48 -11.04 14.97
N LEU A 146 -2.12 -11.52 13.77
CA LEU A 146 -0.88 -12.25 13.50
C LEU A 146 0.38 -11.41 13.79
N MET A 147 0.33 -10.08 13.56
CA MET A 147 1.43 -9.15 13.84
C MET A 147 1.39 -8.58 15.27
N SER A 148 0.35 -8.86 16.05
CA SER A 148 0.26 -8.40 17.44
C SER A 148 1.16 -9.25 18.36
N PRO A 149 1.59 -8.71 19.51
CA PRO A 149 2.33 -9.49 20.51
C PRO A 149 1.58 -10.72 21.02
N GLN A 150 0.24 -10.71 20.98
CA GLN A 150 -0.60 -11.81 21.43
C GLN A 150 -0.76 -12.89 20.35
N GLY A 151 -0.54 -12.55 19.08
CA GLY A 151 -0.80 -13.45 17.96
C GLY A 151 -2.29 -13.71 17.70
N ALA A 152 -2.55 -14.71 16.87
CA ALA A 152 -3.89 -15.19 16.55
C ALA A 152 -4.11 -16.59 17.15
N THR A 153 -5.20 -16.77 17.91
CA THR A 153 -5.53 -18.05 18.49
C THR A 153 -6.51 -18.81 17.59
N LEU A 154 -6.12 -19.96 17.09
CA LEU A 154 -6.91 -20.85 16.27
C LEU A 154 -7.46 -22.01 17.10
N ARG A 155 -8.76 -22.30 16.99
CA ARG A 155 -9.34 -23.52 17.52
C ARG A 155 -9.52 -24.53 16.39
N LEU A 156 -8.79 -25.63 16.47
CA LEU A 156 -8.85 -26.71 15.50
C LEU A 156 -10.13 -27.54 15.67
N THR A 157 -10.51 -28.26 14.63
CA THR A 157 -11.68 -29.19 14.67
C THR A 157 -11.52 -30.29 15.70
N SER A 158 -10.29 -30.63 16.10
CA SER A 158 -9.96 -31.53 17.21
C SER A 158 -10.29 -30.96 18.59
N GLY A 159 -10.65 -29.67 18.70
CA GLY A 159 -10.78 -28.93 19.95
C GLY A 159 -9.45 -28.36 20.49
N GLN A 160 -8.32 -28.71 19.89
CA GLN A 160 -7.02 -28.17 20.27
C GLN A 160 -6.95 -26.68 19.95
N VAL A 161 -6.33 -25.91 20.85
CA VAL A 161 -6.02 -24.49 20.65
C VAL A 161 -4.59 -24.38 20.14
N TYR A 162 -4.39 -23.53 19.14
CA TYR A 162 -3.08 -23.30 18.52
C TYR A 162 -2.86 -21.80 18.33
N ASP A 163 -1.78 -21.27 18.88
CA ASP A 163 -1.42 -19.87 18.73
C ASP A 163 -0.44 -19.69 17.58
N VAL A 164 -0.75 -18.71 16.71
CA VAL A 164 0.01 -18.37 15.49
C VAL A 164 0.49 -16.94 15.58
N HIS A 165 1.76 -16.72 15.30
CA HIS A 165 2.36 -15.41 15.20
C HIS A 165 3.07 -15.26 13.85
N ALA A 166 3.11 -14.05 13.33
CA ALA A 166 3.98 -13.74 12.21
C ALA A 166 5.44 -13.82 12.64
N THR A 167 6.31 -14.43 11.83
CA THR A 167 7.74 -14.52 12.06
C THR A 167 8.52 -13.82 10.95
N PRO A 168 9.67 -13.15 11.28
CA PRO A 168 10.30 -13.03 12.60
C PRO A 168 9.52 -12.13 13.56
N ALA A 169 9.67 -12.33 14.86
CA ALA A 169 9.18 -11.38 15.85
C ALA A 169 10.06 -10.12 15.82
N ALA A 170 9.54 -9.03 15.26
CA ALA A 170 10.22 -7.74 15.23
C ALA A 170 9.98 -6.96 16.54
N ASP A 171 10.86 -5.99 16.85
CA ASP A 171 10.70 -5.13 18.04
C ASP A 171 9.51 -4.16 17.92
N GLY A 172 9.03 -3.92 16.72
CA GLY A 172 7.89 -3.06 16.39
C GLY A 172 6.85 -3.76 15.54
N THR A 173 5.78 -3.02 15.23
CA THR A 173 4.72 -3.48 14.33
C THR A 173 4.56 -2.48 13.18
N PRO A 174 4.49 -2.95 11.92
CA PRO A 174 4.20 -2.09 10.79
C PRO A 174 2.90 -1.31 10.97
N THR A 175 2.90 -0.06 10.54
CA THR A 175 1.66 0.74 10.53
C THR A 175 0.74 0.24 9.42
N VAL A 176 -0.43 -0.28 9.78
CA VAL A 176 -1.43 -0.75 8.81
C VAL A 176 -2.31 0.40 8.33
N TRP A 177 -2.46 0.53 7.01
CA TRP A 177 -3.29 1.51 6.31
C TRP A 177 -4.30 0.81 5.42
N LEU A 178 -5.54 1.26 5.40
CA LEU A 178 -6.50 0.82 4.40
C LEU A 178 -6.57 1.83 3.24
N LEU A 179 -6.64 1.29 2.02
CA LEU A 179 -6.68 2.08 0.80
C LEU A 179 -7.94 1.77 -0.02
N GLY A 180 -8.48 2.77 -0.66
CA GLY A 180 -9.60 2.57 -1.57
C GLY A 180 -10.11 3.86 -2.19
N SER A 181 -10.92 3.72 -3.25
CA SER A 181 -11.58 4.82 -3.96
C SER A 181 -13.10 4.83 -3.75
N SER A 182 -13.60 4.04 -2.79
CA SER A 182 -15.01 3.93 -2.44
C SER A 182 -15.23 4.04 -0.94
N ASP A 183 -16.47 4.18 -0.52
CA ASP A 183 -16.88 4.25 0.88
C ASP A 183 -16.60 2.97 1.68
N TYR A 184 -16.52 1.81 1.01
CA TYR A 184 -16.32 0.52 1.67
C TYR A 184 -15.06 0.48 2.55
N SER A 185 -13.89 0.79 1.98
CA SER A 185 -12.63 0.77 2.73
C SER A 185 -12.55 1.89 3.76
N ALA A 186 -13.21 3.03 3.49
CA ALA A 186 -13.32 4.13 4.44
C ALA A 186 -14.11 3.73 5.70
N ARG A 187 -15.27 3.07 5.52
CA ARG A 187 -16.09 2.56 6.63
C ARG A 187 -15.33 1.49 7.44
N LEU A 188 -14.70 0.54 6.75
CA LEU A 188 -13.92 -0.50 7.41
C LEU A 188 -12.74 0.08 8.21
N ALA A 189 -12.02 1.04 7.63
CA ALA A 189 -10.92 1.72 8.33
C ALA A 189 -11.42 2.47 9.57
N ALA A 190 -12.54 3.19 9.45
CA ALA A 190 -13.16 3.91 10.56
C ALA A 190 -13.60 2.96 11.67
N GLU A 191 -14.24 1.84 11.33
CA GLU A 191 -14.69 0.83 12.28
C GLU A 191 -13.53 0.17 13.05
N LEU A 192 -12.44 -0.13 12.35
CA LEU A 192 -11.25 -0.77 12.93
C LEU A 192 -10.29 0.24 13.59
N GLY A 193 -10.56 1.55 13.54
CA GLY A 193 -9.67 2.57 14.07
C GLY A 193 -8.32 2.63 13.36
N LEU A 194 -8.31 2.38 12.05
CA LEU A 194 -7.11 2.37 11.21
C LEU A 194 -6.98 3.65 10.39
N PRO A 195 -5.75 4.07 10.04
CA PRO A 195 -5.52 5.10 9.05
C PRO A 195 -6.09 4.72 7.67
N TYR A 196 -6.58 5.71 6.95
CA TYR A 196 -7.20 5.54 5.63
C TYR A 196 -6.61 6.46 4.58
N VAL A 197 -6.43 5.96 3.36
CA VAL A 197 -6.00 6.75 2.20
C VAL A 197 -7.01 6.63 1.08
N PHE A 198 -7.59 7.74 0.70
CA PHE A 198 -8.43 7.81 -0.49
C PHE A 198 -7.57 7.84 -1.76
N ALA A 199 -7.80 6.88 -2.66
CA ALA A 199 -7.07 6.76 -3.92
C ALA A 199 -7.56 7.79 -4.97
N ASN A 200 -7.43 9.08 -4.65
CA ASN A 200 -7.93 10.20 -5.45
C ASN A 200 -7.31 10.26 -6.85
N HIS A 201 -6.10 9.72 -7.03
CA HIS A 201 -5.42 9.66 -8.33
C HIS A 201 -6.13 8.77 -9.37
N PHE A 202 -7.10 7.95 -8.95
CA PHE A 202 -7.92 7.14 -9.86
C PHE A 202 -9.20 7.85 -10.29
N SER A 203 -10.01 8.34 -9.34
CA SER A 203 -11.34 8.87 -9.67
C SER A 203 -11.45 10.39 -9.52
N GLY A 204 -10.78 10.96 -8.52
CA GLY A 204 -10.89 12.40 -8.20
C GLY A 204 -12.29 12.87 -7.78
N GLN A 205 -13.26 11.95 -7.64
CA GLN A 205 -14.65 12.27 -7.31
C GLN A 205 -15.03 11.72 -5.95
N GLY A 206 -15.86 12.46 -5.21
CA GLY A 206 -16.40 12.02 -3.92
C GLY A 206 -15.38 12.02 -2.78
N VAL A 207 -14.24 12.69 -2.93
CA VAL A 207 -13.18 12.70 -1.90
C VAL A 207 -13.67 13.32 -0.60
N ASP A 208 -14.42 14.42 -0.67
CA ASP A 208 -14.87 15.14 0.51
C ASP A 208 -15.91 14.33 1.29
N GLU A 209 -16.86 13.71 0.59
CA GLU A 209 -17.90 12.86 1.18
C GLU A 209 -17.29 11.60 1.82
N ILE A 210 -16.34 10.96 1.14
CA ILE A 210 -15.71 9.74 1.64
C ILE A 210 -14.82 10.05 2.85
N LEU A 211 -14.07 11.15 2.83
CA LEU A 211 -13.26 11.55 3.98
C LEU A 211 -14.11 12.04 5.15
N ALA A 212 -15.26 12.68 4.91
CA ALA A 212 -16.22 13.01 5.96
C ALA A 212 -16.76 11.75 6.62
N LEU A 213 -17.25 10.79 5.82
CA LEU A 213 -17.74 9.49 6.27
C LEU A 213 -16.68 8.73 7.11
N TYR A 214 -15.41 8.73 6.69
CA TYR A 214 -14.33 8.12 7.44
C TYR A 214 -14.15 8.79 8.81
N ARG A 215 -14.12 10.13 8.86
CA ARG A 215 -13.91 10.90 10.09
C ARG A 215 -15.09 10.77 11.07
N GLU A 216 -16.31 10.85 10.55
CA GLU A 216 -17.55 10.78 11.36
C GLU A 216 -17.77 9.38 11.94
N GLY A 217 -17.43 8.34 11.17
CA GLY A 217 -17.56 6.95 11.61
C GLY A 217 -16.36 6.41 12.39
N TYR A 218 -15.30 7.21 12.59
CA TYR A 218 -14.04 6.76 13.16
C TYR A 218 -14.19 6.35 14.64
N ARG A 219 -13.73 5.14 14.94
CA ARG A 219 -13.62 4.61 16.28
C ARG A 219 -12.16 4.65 16.72
N PRO A 220 -11.79 5.48 17.72
CA PRO A 220 -10.41 5.53 18.20
C PRO A 220 -9.87 4.17 18.60
N SER A 221 -8.63 3.88 18.21
CA SER A 221 -7.86 2.74 18.68
C SER A 221 -6.70 3.21 19.55
N GLU A 222 -6.07 2.30 20.30
CA GLU A 222 -4.91 2.62 21.14
C GLU A 222 -3.76 3.18 20.28
N ALA A 223 -3.51 2.58 19.11
CA ALA A 223 -2.46 3.02 18.19
C ALA A 223 -2.81 4.34 17.47
N PHE A 224 -4.10 4.61 17.27
CA PHE A 224 -4.59 5.79 16.54
C PHE A 224 -5.78 6.42 17.27
N PRO A 225 -5.54 7.28 18.25
CA PRO A 225 -6.62 7.98 18.97
C PRO A 225 -7.39 8.98 18.10
N GLU A 226 -6.83 9.38 16.95
CA GLU A 226 -7.43 10.29 15.98
C GLU A 226 -7.35 9.72 14.55
N PRO A 227 -8.34 10.05 13.69
CA PRO A 227 -8.34 9.60 12.30
C PRO A 227 -7.15 10.20 11.53
N ARG A 228 -6.43 9.36 10.79
CA ARG A 228 -5.29 9.78 9.97
C ARG A 228 -5.56 9.50 8.50
N THR A 229 -5.29 10.49 7.66
CA THR A 229 -5.43 10.38 6.21
C THR A 229 -4.43 11.28 5.50
N PHE A 230 -4.20 11.03 4.23
CA PHE A 230 -3.52 11.93 3.31
C PHE A 230 -4.13 11.83 1.91
N LEU A 231 -3.91 12.86 1.10
CA LEU A 231 -4.44 12.95 -0.25
C LEU A 231 -3.43 12.44 -1.27
N THR A 232 -3.86 11.60 -2.21
CA THR A 232 -3.05 11.15 -3.33
C THR A 232 -3.34 12.00 -4.57
N LEU A 233 -2.28 12.46 -5.24
CA LEU A 233 -2.36 13.28 -6.45
C LEU A 233 -1.40 12.77 -7.51
N ASN A 234 -1.81 12.84 -8.78
CA ASN A 234 -0.87 12.68 -9.88
C ASN A 234 -0.05 13.94 -10.04
N ALA A 235 1.27 13.81 -10.11
CA ALA A 235 2.18 14.93 -10.26
C ALA A 235 3.18 14.70 -11.40
N VAL A 236 3.50 15.76 -12.12
CA VAL A 236 4.59 15.80 -13.09
C VAL A 236 5.52 16.91 -12.68
N VAL A 237 6.79 16.57 -12.47
CA VAL A 237 7.84 17.51 -12.06
C VAL A 237 8.86 17.67 -13.20
N ALA A 238 9.21 18.90 -13.53
CA ALA A 238 10.21 19.24 -14.52
C ALA A 238 10.89 20.56 -14.13
N ALA A 239 11.98 20.94 -14.82
CA ALA A 239 12.70 22.18 -14.55
C ALA A 239 11.83 23.43 -14.76
N THR A 240 10.87 23.37 -15.69
CA THR A 240 9.94 24.47 -15.96
C THR A 240 8.49 24.00 -15.97
N GLY A 241 7.56 24.91 -15.66
CA GLY A 241 6.13 24.63 -15.75
C GLY A 241 5.65 24.29 -17.19
N ALA A 242 6.34 24.76 -18.21
CA ALA A 242 6.04 24.41 -19.60
C ALA A 242 6.38 22.93 -19.90
N GLU A 243 7.55 22.48 -19.46
CA GLU A 243 7.98 21.08 -19.58
C GLU A 243 7.08 20.15 -18.76
N ALA A 244 6.73 20.54 -17.53
CA ALA A 244 5.79 19.75 -16.70
C ALA A 244 4.44 19.59 -17.40
N ARG A 245 3.86 20.67 -17.96
CA ARG A 245 2.60 20.60 -18.73
C ARG A 245 2.74 19.75 -20.00
N ALA A 246 3.86 19.82 -20.69
CA ALA A 246 4.12 18.98 -21.87
C ALA A 246 4.20 17.49 -21.48
N GLY A 247 4.82 17.16 -20.35
CA GLY A 247 4.91 15.81 -19.80
C GLY A 247 3.57 15.26 -19.28
N ALA A 248 2.69 16.14 -18.78
CA ALA A 248 1.38 15.77 -18.25
C ALA A 248 0.34 15.50 -19.34
N ARG A 249 0.56 15.93 -20.59
CA ARG A 249 -0.38 15.67 -21.68
C ARG A 249 -0.53 14.15 -21.87
N PRO A 250 -1.77 13.60 -21.91
CA PRO A 250 -1.97 12.23 -22.31
C PRO A 250 -1.34 12.06 -23.69
N ARG A 251 -0.43 11.13 -23.87
CA ARG A 251 0.00 10.72 -25.21
C ARG A 251 -1.25 10.12 -25.86
N ALA A 252 -1.90 10.92 -26.72
CA ALA A 252 -3.00 10.44 -27.53
C ALA A 252 -2.54 9.17 -28.27
N GLY A 253 -3.08 8.01 -27.90
CA GLY A 253 -2.83 6.78 -28.62
C GLY A 253 -2.47 5.52 -27.84
N ARG A 254 -2.88 5.36 -26.57
CA ARG A 254 -2.96 4.02 -25.98
C ARG A 254 -4.04 3.93 -24.91
N VAL A 255 -5.27 4.24 -25.29
CA VAL A 255 -6.40 3.53 -24.69
C VAL A 255 -6.36 2.16 -25.35
N ALA A 256 -5.98 1.14 -24.60
CA ALA A 256 -6.11 -0.23 -25.03
C ALA A 256 -7.59 -0.44 -25.33
N ARG A 257 -7.94 -0.57 -26.63
CA ARG A 257 -9.23 -1.11 -27.01
C ARG A 257 -9.27 -2.54 -26.50
N ARG A 258 -10.16 -2.81 -25.63
CA ARG A 258 -10.82 -4.12 -25.54
C ARG A 258 -12.05 -4.11 -26.39
#